data_ed3680ee77a8d97694fdb01595f46479
#
_entry.id   ed3680ee77a8d97694fdb01595f46479
#
_cell.length_a   1.000
_cell.length_b   1.000
_cell.length_c   1.000
_cell.angle_alpha   90.00
_cell.angle_beta   90.00
_cell.angle_gamma   90.00
#
_symmetry.space_group_name_H-M   'P 1'
#
loop_
_entity.id
_entity.type
_entity.pdbx_description
1 polymer ?
#
loop_
_entity_poly.entity_id
_entity_poly.type
_entity_poly.pdbx_seq_one_letter_code
_entity_poly.pdbx_strand_id
1 'polypeptide(L)'
;YGGVTHLNDMVLVMPVFADGEIVAWTANIAHWNDVGGNVPGSMSSEATEIFQEGVRIPAVKLFDQGVPNQAVFDILYVNTRLPDFLKGDLWAGIAGLRIGERRVLELVDKYGADTYLAAVVDYMDLGERRVRAALQQLPPGIYDYAEEQDSGAVHKIRLTITPDRFSVDLRDNPAQAGSNNSSREGTEIALQLAFKSFTDPEGPGNGGCFRPLEVITEPGTIFHVVEPGALGYYSEVEIRLFDMTLRALAHHFGGVVPAGNFASICGTVMGGKHRDTGRHYTIVEPQVGGWGAWEGRDGPSGQFSGFHGETFNCPAEIAEARYGMFVDQVALNAEPGGEGQWRGGKGIEVHYRVRGDNNFLSLGYAAIYSEALALSAKVGISKEVFHSVISQGRMRSGFYDTFMTWVMQRDE
;
A
#
# COMPACT_ATOMS: atom_id res chain seq x y z
N TYR A 1 -14.93 3.08 -1.85
CA TYR A 1 -15.46 2.23 -0.80
C TYR A 1 -16.09 0.99 -1.47
N GLY A 2 -16.04 -0.15 -0.86
CA GLY A 2 -16.57 -1.40 -1.42
C GLY A 2 -15.50 -2.29 -2.06
N GLY A 3 -14.39 -2.48 -1.41
CA GLY A 3 -13.39 -3.49 -1.75
C GLY A 3 -12.20 -2.99 -2.55
N VAL A 4 -11.97 -1.70 -2.59
CA VAL A 4 -10.77 -1.13 -3.20
C VAL A 4 -9.99 -0.32 -2.17
N THR A 5 -8.71 -0.26 -2.39
CA THR A 5 -7.76 0.55 -1.66
C THR A 5 -7.89 2.01 -2.10
N HIS A 6 -7.09 2.48 -3.07
CA HIS A 6 -7.25 3.79 -3.69
C HIS A 6 -7.67 3.66 -5.17
N LEU A 7 -8.01 4.79 -5.81
CA LEU A 7 -8.58 4.75 -7.16
C LEU A 7 -7.64 4.24 -8.26
N ASN A 8 -6.32 4.24 -8.00
CA ASN A 8 -5.33 3.68 -8.92
C ASN A 8 -5.37 2.15 -9.00
N ASP A 9 -5.82 1.47 -7.93
CA ASP A 9 -5.88 0.02 -7.85
C ASP A 9 -7.12 -0.50 -8.56
N MET A 10 -7.01 -0.67 -9.87
CA MET A 10 -8.13 -1.13 -10.71
C MET A 10 -8.25 -2.63 -10.72
N VAL A 11 -9.44 -3.11 -10.37
CA VAL A 11 -9.79 -4.52 -10.36
C VAL A 11 -10.59 -4.86 -11.61
N LEU A 12 -10.10 -5.83 -12.38
CA LEU A 12 -10.82 -6.44 -13.50
C LEU A 12 -11.29 -7.83 -13.09
N VAL A 13 -12.54 -8.16 -13.42
CA VAL A 13 -13.16 -9.44 -13.05
C VAL A 13 -13.86 -10.03 -14.27
N MET A 14 -13.75 -11.34 -14.46
CA MET A 14 -14.41 -12.06 -15.54
C MET A 14 -14.98 -13.38 -15.05
N PRO A 15 -16.27 -13.69 -15.32
CA PRO A 15 -16.84 -15.00 -15.01
C PRO A 15 -16.29 -16.07 -15.97
N VAL A 16 -16.09 -17.28 -15.45
CA VAL A 16 -15.74 -18.47 -16.22
C VAL A 16 -16.92 -19.40 -16.27
N PHE A 17 -17.38 -19.68 -17.50
CA PHE A 17 -18.53 -20.55 -17.73
C PHE A 17 -18.11 -21.92 -18.23
N ALA A 18 -18.73 -22.97 -17.66
CA ALA A 18 -18.69 -24.33 -18.21
C ALA A 18 -20.14 -24.81 -18.32
N ASP A 19 -20.52 -25.33 -19.48
CA ASP A 19 -21.89 -25.81 -19.78
C ASP A 19 -23.01 -24.82 -19.41
N GLY A 20 -22.72 -23.52 -19.55
CA GLY A 20 -23.69 -22.45 -19.27
C GLY A 20 -23.75 -21.99 -17.80
N GLU A 21 -23.06 -22.67 -16.90
CA GLU A 21 -22.99 -22.33 -15.48
C GLU A 21 -21.66 -21.65 -15.12
N ILE A 22 -21.69 -20.72 -14.15
CA ILE A 22 -20.47 -20.08 -13.66
C ILE A 22 -19.74 -21.05 -12.70
N VAL A 23 -18.54 -21.48 -13.08
CA VAL A 23 -17.69 -22.38 -12.27
C VAL A 23 -16.58 -21.65 -11.51
N ALA A 24 -16.23 -20.43 -11.94
CA ALA A 24 -15.20 -19.61 -11.30
C ALA A 24 -15.33 -18.15 -11.72
N TRP A 25 -14.56 -17.32 -11.05
CA TRP A 25 -14.25 -15.95 -11.47
C TRP A 25 -12.75 -15.78 -11.55
N THR A 26 -12.26 -15.17 -12.61
CA THR A 26 -10.89 -14.68 -12.66
C THR A 26 -10.88 -13.20 -12.34
N ALA A 27 -9.89 -12.79 -11.58
CA ALA A 27 -9.69 -11.40 -11.22
C ALA A 27 -8.21 -11.03 -11.27
N ASN A 28 -7.92 -9.80 -11.60
CA ASN A 28 -6.62 -9.20 -11.38
C ASN A 28 -6.78 -7.78 -10.86
N ILE A 29 -5.73 -7.30 -10.21
CA ILE A 29 -5.59 -5.93 -9.77
C ILE A 29 -4.32 -5.35 -10.40
N ALA A 30 -4.38 -4.10 -10.81
CA ALA A 30 -3.23 -3.37 -11.29
C ALA A 30 -3.28 -1.94 -10.77
N HIS A 31 -2.17 -1.47 -10.22
CA HIS A 31 -1.98 -0.06 -9.89
C HIS A 31 -1.76 0.72 -11.18
N TRP A 32 -2.76 1.49 -11.62
CA TRP A 32 -2.60 2.36 -12.79
C TRP A 32 -1.88 3.64 -12.41
N ASN A 33 -0.92 4.03 -13.21
CA ASN A 33 -0.04 5.16 -12.89
C ASN A 33 -0.74 6.52 -12.79
N ASP A 34 -1.89 6.70 -13.43
CA ASP A 34 -2.68 7.93 -13.38
C ASP A 34 -4.13 7.65 -13.78
N VAL A 35 -5.06 8.03 -12.95
CA VAL A 35 -6.52 7.92 -13.16
C VAL A 35 -7.22 9.28 -13.04
N GLY A 36 -6.47 10.37 -13.29
CA GLY A 36 -6.97 11.75 -13.19
C GLY A 36 -6.73 12.36 -11.81
N GLY A 37 -7.70 13.08 -11.32
CA GLY A 37 -7.58 13.78 -10.04
C GLY A 37 -6.77 15.09 -10.11
N ASN A 38 -6.54 15.68 -8.94
CA ASN A 38 -5.96 17.01 -8.83
C ASN A 38 -4.43 17.06 -9.03
N VAL A 39 -3.74 15.91 -8.96
CA VAL A 39 -2.29 15.81 -9.15
C VAL A 39 -1.92 14.71 -10.13
N PRO A 40 -0.77 14.83 -10.85
CA PRO A 40 -0.20 13.72 -11.62
C PRO A 40 0.07 12.51 -10.72
N GLY A 41 -0.27 11.31 -11.21
CA GLY A 41 -0.16 10.07 -10.45
C GLY A 41 -1.35 9.78 -9.54
N SER A 42 -2.33 10.70 -9.46
CA SER A 42 -3.59 10.51 -8.72
C SER A 42 -3.43 10.25 -7.22
N MET A 43 -2.22 10.43 -6.68
CA MET A 43 -1.92 10.26 -5.26
C MET A 43 -1.66 11.62 -4.63
N SER A 44 -2.73 12.26 -4.17
CA SER A 44 -2.65 13.57 -3.52
C SER A 44 -2.57 13.42 -2.00
N SER A 45 -1.47 13.86 -1.41
CA SER A 45 -1.32 13.93 0.05
C SER A 45 -2.22 14.96 0.71
N GLU A 46 -2.73 15.91 -0.08
CA GLU A 46 -3.60 16.99 0.40
C GLU A 46 -5.08 16.73 0.13
N ALA A 47 -5.42 15.58 -0.45
CA ALA A 47 -6.80 15.21 -0.67
C ALA A 47 -7.54 15.04 0.66
N THR A 48 -8.72 15.61 0.74
CA THR A 48 -9.65 15.46 1.86
C THR A 48 -10.89 14.68 1.46
N GLU A 49 -11.10 14.57 0.17
CA GLU A 49 -12.24 13.88 -0.44
C GLU A 49 -11.78 13.01 -1.61
N ILE A 50 -12.40 11.85 -1.76
CA ILE A 50 -12.11 10.89 -2.83
C ILE A 50 -12.29 11.48 -4.24
N PHE A 51 -13.14 12.51 -4.40
CA PHE A 51 -13.36 13.20 -5.68
C PHE A 51 -12.11 13.92 -6.20
N GLN A 52 -11.14 14.22 -5.33
CA GLN A 52 -9.87 14.84 -5.70
C GLN A 52 -8.84 13.84 -6.23
N GLU A 53 -9.07 12.54 -6.02
CA GLU A 53 -8.10 11.47 -6.29
C GLU A 53 -8.20 10.86 -7.69
N GLY A 54 -9.29 11.11 -8.41
CA GLY A 54 -9.41 10.62 -9.79
C GLY A 54 -10.81 10.15 -10.16
N VAL A 55 -10.88 9.41 -11.26
CA VAL A 55 -12.14 8.91 -11.78
C VAL A 55 -12.63 7.73 -10.94
N ARG A 56 -13.87 7.83 -10.48
CA ARG A 56 -14.58 6.76 -9.76
C ARG A 56 -15.39 5.94 -10.74
N ILE A 57 -15.07 4.66 -10.83
CA ILE A 57 -15.75 3.75 -11.76
C ILE A 57 -16.52 2.73 -10.94
N PRO A 58 -17.85 2.71 -11.01
CA PRO A 58 -18.64 1.64 -10.42
C PRO A 58 -18.39 0.33 -11.18
N ALA A 59 -18.88 -0.80 -10.65
CA ALA A 59 -18.84 -2.05 -11.39
C ALA A 59 -19.58 -1.89 -12.73
N VAL A 60 -18.83 -1.84 -13.84
CA VAL A 60 -19.33 -1.67 -15.20
C VAL A 60 -18.83 -2.76 -16.12
N LYS A 61 -19.63 -3.17 -17.09
CA LYS A 61 -19.19 -4.13 -18.10
C LYS A 61 -18.25 -3.45 -19.11
N LEU A 62 -16.99 -3.89 -19.15
CA LEU A 62 -16.06 -3.55 -20.22
C LEU A 62 -16.40 -4.26 -21.53
N PHE A 63 -16.96 -5.47 -21.43
CA PHE A 63 -17.45 -6.25 -22.56
C PHE A 63 -18.86 -6.73 -22.26
N ASP A 64 -19.72 -6.70 -23.26
CA ASP A 64 -21.03 -7.33 -23.23
C ASP A 64 -21.08 -8.39 -24.34
N GLN A 65 -21.25 -9.67 -23.97
CA GLN A 65 -21.24 -10.80 -24.89
C GLN A 65 -20.01 -10.82 -25.84
N GLY A 66 -18.85 -10.44 -25.31
CA GLY A 66 -17.59 -10.39 -26.07
C GLY A 66 -17.39 -9.09 -26.89
N VAL A 67 -18.37 -8.20 -26.95
CA VAL A 67 -18.27 -6.90 -27.64
C VAL A 67 -17.77 -5.83 -26.66
N PRO A 68 -16.68 -5.10 -27.00
CA PRO A 68 -16.18 -4.02 -26.16
C PRO A 68 -17.21 -2.88 -25.99
N ASN A 69 -17.40 -2.41 -24.78
CA ASN A 69 -18.17 -1.20 -24.50
C ASN A 69 -17.27 0.03 -24.71
N GLN A 70 -17.21 0.50 -25.96
CA GLN A 70 -16.31 1.57 -26.38
C GLN A 70 -16.49 2.84 -25.54
N ALA A 71 -17.69 3.17 -25.10
CA ALA A 71 -17.93 4.37 -24.28
C ALA A 71 -17.19 4.31 -22.94
N VAL A 72 -17.10 3.13 -22.31
CA VAL A 72 -16.34 2.96 -21.07
C VAL A 72 -14.85 3.12 -21.34
N PHE A 73 -14.32 2.51 -22.40
CA PHE A 73 -12.92 2.67 -22.77
C PHE A 73 -12.58 4.14 -23.05
N ASP A 74 -13.42 4.86 -23.76
CA ASP A 74 -13.21 6.28 -24.09
C ASP A 74 -13.21 7.15 -22.82
N ILE A 75 -14.12 6.89 -21.87
CA ILE A 75 -14.13 7.57 -20.56
C ILE A 75 -12.82 7.33 -19.80
N LEU A 76 -12.35 6.09 -19.78
CA LEU A 76 -11.09 5.75 -19.12
C LEU A 76 -9.92 6.50 -19.74
N TYR A 77 -9.79 6.47 -21.06
CA TYR A 77 -8.65 7.06 -21.76
C TYR A 77 -8.61 8.59 -21.71
N VAL A 78 -9.76 9.26 -21.63
CA VAL A 78 -9.81 10.73 -21.57
C VAL A 78 -9.54 11.26 -20.17
N ASN A 79 -9.70 10.45 -19.14
CA ASN A 79 -9.53 10.86 -17.74
C ASN A 79 -8.15 10.58 -17.16
N THR A 80 -7.19 10.15 -17.96
CA THR A 80 -5.80 9.95 -17.55
C THR A 80 -4.85 10.89 -18.29
N ARG A 81 -3.74 11.27 -17.63
CA ARG A 81 -2.63 12.00 -18.29
C ARG A 81 -1.74 11.07 -19.11
N LEU A 82 -1.89 9.74 -18.95
CA LEU A 82 -1.05 8.69 -19.55
C LEU A 82 -1.88 7.67 -20.36
N PRO A 83 -2.63 8.09 -21.40
CA PRO A 83 -3.57 7.22 -22.09
C PRO A 83 -2.93 6.00 -22.76
N ASP A 84 -1.70 6.12 -23.27
CA ASP A 84 -0.97 5.01 -23.89
C ASP A 84 -0.59 3.93 -22.85
N PHE A 85 -0.17 4.34 -21.64
CA PHE A 85 0.11 3.43 -20.54
C PHE A 85 -1.15 2.72 -20.08
N LEU A 86 -2.19 3.48 -19.77
CA LEU A 86 -3.46 2.93 -19.31
C LEU A 86 -4.04 1.94 -20.31
N LYS A 87 -3.94 2.23 -21.61
CA LYS A 87 -4.36 1.30 -22.65
C LYS A 87 -3.58 -0.01 -22.60
N GLY A 88 -2.25 0.07 -22.42
CA GLY A 88 -1.39 -1.10 -22.28
C GLY A 88 -1.77 -1.96 -21.08
N ASP A 89 -1.89 -1.34 -19.91
CA ASP A 89 -2.21 -2.01 -18.65
C ASP A 89 -3.60 -2.65 -18.68
N LEU A 90 -4.60 -1.93 -19.21
CA LEU A 90 -5.96 -2.44 -19.34
C LEU A 90 -6.01 -3.70 -20.23
N TRP A 91 -5.36 -3.67 -21.40
CA TRP A 91 -5.34 -4.82 -22.27
C TRP A 91 -4.49 -5.98 -21.74
N ALA A 92 -3.42 -5.70 -21.00
CA ALA A 92 -2.64 -6.73 -20.30
C ALA A 92 -3.49 -7.40 -19.20
N GLY A 93 -4.25 -6.61 -18.44
CA GLY A 93 -5.21 -7.13 -17.45
C GLY A 93 -6.26 -8.04 -18.08
N ILE A 94 -6.89 -7.61 -19.19
CA ILE A 94 -7.87 -8.41 -19.94
C ILE A 94 -7.23 -9.72 -20.45
N ALA A 95 -6.02 -9.66 -20.98
CA ALA A 95 -5.31 -10.85 -21.42
C ALA A 95 -5.02 -11.83 -20.27
N GLY A 96 -4.64 -11.30 -19.10
CA GLY A 96 -4.45 -12.09 -17.89
C GLY A 96 -5.71 -12.84 -17.45
N LEU A 97 -6.87 -12.18 -17.47
CA LEU A 97 -8.17 -12.81 -17.16
C LEU A 97 -8.48 -13.97 -18.12
N ARG A 98 -8.25 -13.77 -19.42
CA ARG A 98 -8.48 -14.82 -20.44
C ARG A 98 -7.53 -16.01 -20.28
N ILE A 99 -6.31 -15.79 -19.83
CA ILE A 99 -5.38 -16.88 -19.50
C ILE A 99 -5.92 -17.64 -18.28
N GLY A 100 -6.39 -16.93 -17.26
CA GLY A 100 -7.02 -17.53 -16.08
C GLY A 100 -8.22 -18.38 -16.44
N GLU A 101 -9.15 -17.85 -17.26
CA GLU A 101 -10.30 -18.60 -17.79
C GLU A 101 -9.87 -19.90 -18.44
N ARG A 102 -8.94 -19.83 -19.40
CA ARG A 102 -8.44 -21.01 -20.10
C ARG A 102 -7.88 -22.06 -19.14
N ARG A 103 -7.11 -21.64 -18.13
CA ARG A 103 -6.53 -22.55 -17.14
C ARG A 103 -7.57 -23.22 -16.24
N VAL A 104 -8.61 -22.49 -15.86
CA VAL A 104 -9.74 -23.08 -15.13
C VAL A 104 -10.46 -24.10 -15.99
N LEU A 105 -10.77 -23.76 -17.24
CA LEU A 105 -11.45 -24.68 -18.16
C LEU A 105 -10.63 -25.93 -18.47
N GLU A 106 -9.31 -25.84 -18.62
CA GLU A 106 -8.42 -27.01 -18.75
C GLU A 106 -8.55 -27.97 -17.54
N LEU A 107 -8.76 -27.45 -16.33
CA LEU A 107 -9.01 -28.28 -15.13
C LEU A 107 -10.41 -28.90 -15.15
N VAL A 108 -11.42 -28.11 -15.52
CA VAL A 108 -12.80 -28.59 -15.65
C VAL A 108 -12.90 -29.68 -16.71
N ASP A 109 -12.28 -29.48 -17.87
CA ASP A 109 -12.26 -30.47 -18.97
C ASP A 109 -11.58 -31.79 -18.53
N LYS A 110 -10.50 -31.68 -17.74
CA LYS A 110 -9.73 -32.83 -17.28
C LYS A 110 -10.41 -33.63 -16.20
N TYR A 111 -11.06 -32.98 -15.26
CA TYR A 111 -11.58 -33.60 -14.01
C TYR A 111 -13.10 -33.61 -13.92
N GLY A 112 -13.80 -32.87 -14.76
CA GLY A 112 -15.23 -32.58 -14.62
C GLY A 112 -15.53 -31.42 -13.68
N ALA A 113 -16.60 -30.68 -13.98
CA ALA A 113 -17.00 -29.50 -13.19
C ALA A 113 -17.28 -29.82 -11.71
N ASP A 114 -17.99 -30.93 -11.44
CA ASP A 114 -18.33 -31.35 -10.07
C ASP A 114 -17.05 -31.63 -9.25
N THR A 115 -16.09 -32.34 -9.84
CA THR A 115 -14.82 -32.64 -9.15
C THR A 115 -14.00 -31.37 -8.92
N TYR A 116 -13.97 -30.46 -9.90
CA TYR A 116 -13.31 -29.17 -9.74
C TYR A 116 -13.90 -28.37 -8.60
N LEU A 117 -15.23 -28.21 -8.56
CA LEU A 117 -15.92 -27.43 -7.51
C LEU A 117 -15.74 -28.09 -6.11
N ALA A 118 -15.82 -29.42 -6.03
CA ALA A 118 -15.53 -30.12 -4.79
C ALA A 118 -14.11 -29.90 -4.30
N ALA A 119 -13.13 -29.95 -5.22
CA ALA A 119 -11.72 -29.68 -4.88
C ALA A 119 -11.48 -28.23 -4.39
N VAL A 120 -12.20 -27.25 -4.94
CA VAL A 120 -12.14 -25.86 -4.45
C VAL A 120 -12.63 -25.78 -3.01
N VAL A 121 -13.75 -26.43 -2.69
CA VAL A 121 -14.29 -26.48 -1.31
C VAL A 121 -13.31 -27.16 -0.36
N ASP A 122 -12.80 -28.32 -0.73
CA ASP A 122 -11.82 -29.08 0.06
C ASP A 122 -10.53 -28.27 0.32
N TYR A 123 -10.09 -27.50 -0.68
CA TYR A 123 -8.91 -26.61 -0.57
C TYR A 123 -9.15 -25.46 0.40
N MET A 124 -10.34 -24.85 0.38
CA MET A 124 -10.73 -23.83 1.36
C MET A 124 -10.76 -24.42 2.78
N ASP A 125 -11.36 -25.60 2.94
CA ASP A 125 -11.45 -26.29 4.22
C ASP A 125 -10.08 -26.76 4.73
N LEU A 126 -9.15 -27.12 3.82
CA LEU A 126 -7.76 -27.39 4.18
C LEU A 126 -7.09 -26.17 4.77
N GLY A 127 -7.27 -24.99 4.15
CA GLY A 127 -6.74 -23.71 4.66
C GLY A 127 -7.24 -23.42 6.07
N GLU A 128 -8.56 -23.57 6.30
CA GLU A 128 -9.15 -23.39 7.64
C GLU A 128 -8.59 -24.37 8.67
N ARG A 129 -8.50 -25.67 8.34
CA ARG A 129 -7.97 -26.68 9.27
C ARG A 129 -6.53 -26.39 9.69
N ARG A 130 -5.68 -25.98 8.72
CA ARG A 130 -4.27 -25.63 8.99
C ARG A 130 -4.17 -24.45 9.95
N VAL A 131 -4.90 -23.39 9.66
CA VAL A 131 -4.90 -22.17 10.47
C VAL A 131 -5.48 -22.42 11.86
N ARG A 132 -6.57 -23.18 12.01
CA ARG A 132 -7.11 -23.53 13.32
C ARG A 132 -6.15 -24.38 14.15
N ALA A 133 -5.43 -25.30 13.52
CA ALA A 133 -4.40 -26.09 14.22
C ALA A 133 -3.25 -25.21 14.74
N ALA A 134 -2.83 -24.23 13.96
CA ALA A 134 -1.82 -23.26 14.37
C ALA A 134 -2.35 -22.32 15.48
N LEU A 135 -3.59 -21.84 15.34
CA LEU A 135 -4.23 -20.96 16.32
C LEU A 135 -4.30 -21.58 17.72
N GLN A 136 -4.52 -22.90 17.82
CA GLN A 136 -4.51 -23.64 19.08
C GLN A 136 -3.15 -23.67 19.78
N GLN A 137 -2.06 -23.37 19.06
CA GLN A 137 -0.71 -23.28 19.62
C GLN A 137 -0.34 -21.86 20.06
N LEU A 138 -1.14 -20.87 19.66
CA LEU A 138 -0.91 -19.49 20.06
C LEU A 138 -1.37 -19.27 21.50
N PRO A 139 -0.64 -18.47 22.31
CA PRO A 139 -1.09 -18.14 23.66
C PRO A 139 -2.44 -17.43 23.64
N PRO A 140 -3.47 -17.98 24.28
CA PRO A 140 -4.75 -17.28 24.37
C PRO A 140 -4.64 -16.07 25.31
N GLY A 141 -5.32 -14.97 24.98
CA GLY A 141 -5.25 -13.75 25.77
C GLY A 141 -5.83 -12.54 25.08
N ILE A 142 -5.73 -11.39 25.75
CA ILE A 142 -6.04 -10.08 25.23
C ILE A 142 -4.74 -9.29 25.17
N TYR A 143 -4.46 -8.69 24.02
CA TYR A 143 -3.23 -7.97 23.74
C TYR A 143 -3.59 -6.59 23.22
N ASP A 144 -3.28 -5.56 23.99
CA ASP A 144 -3.51 -4.17 23.63
C ASP A 144 -2.21 -3.53 23.19
N TYR A 145 -2.27 -2.72 22.14
CA TYR A 145 -1.16 -1.88 21.70
C TYR A 145 -1.69 -0.53 21.23
N ALA A 146 -0.94 0.52 21.53
CA ALA A 146 -1.25 1.87 21.10
C ALA A 146 0.02 2.57 20.64
N GLU A 147 -0.09 3.37 19.61
CA GLU A 147 1.01 4.12 19.02
C GLU A 147 0.58 5.55 18.70
N GLU A 148 1.34 6.53 19.19
CA GLU A 148 1.16 7.92 18.83
C GLU A 148 1.82 8.21 17.49
N GLN A 149 1.08 8.84 16.60
CA GLN A 149 1.53 9.27 15.28
C GLN A 149 2.14 10.69 15.36
N ASP A 150 2.90 11.09 14.34
CA ASP A 150 3.52 12.43 14.26
C ASP A 150 2.49 13.57 14.38
N SER A 151 1.25 13.32 14.01
CA SER A 151 0.13 14.26 14.19
C SER A 151 -0.37 14.39 15.62
N GLY A 152 0.12 13.56 16.55
CA GLY A 152 -0.41 13.41 17.90
C GLY A 152 -1.65 12.53 18.00
N ALA A 153 -2.16 12.01 16.89
CA ALA A 153 -3.25 11.03 16.89
C ALA A 153 -2.75 9.68 17.44
N VAL A 154 -3.55 9.01 18.26
CA VAL A 154 -3.20 7.71 18.83
C VAL A 154 -3.98 6.61 18.12
N HIS A 155 -3.25 5.73 17.44
CA HIS A 155 -3.82 4.52 16.85
C HIS A 155 -3.79 3.39 17.88
N LYS A 156 -4.87 2.63 17.97
CA LYS A 156 -5.05 1.57 18.96
C LYS A 156 -5.48 0.27 18.29
N ILE A 157 -5.01 -0.84 18.84
CA ILE A 157 -5.44 -2.19 18.46
C ILE A 157 -5.66 -3.03 19.71
N ARG A 158 -6.75 -3.76 19.74
CA ARG A 158 -7.00 -4.80 20.73
C ARG A 158 -7.17 -6.14 20.05
N LEU A 159 -6.27 -7.06 20.33
CA LEU A 159 -6.33 -8.44 19.84
C LEU A 159 -6.90 -9.34 20.93
N THR A 160 -7.80 -10.24 20.55
CA THR A 160 -8.28 -11.31 21.41
C THR A 160 -8.03 -12.65 20.73
N ILE A 161 -7.17 -13.46 21.34
CA ILE A 161 -6.82 -14.79 20.81
C ILE A 161 -7.49 -15.83 21.70
N THR A 162 -8.22 -16.73 21.07
CA THR A 162 -8.78 -17.95 21.67
C THR A 162 -8.37 -19.14 20.81
N PRO A 163 -8.55 -20.40 21.29
CA PRO A 163 -8.24 -21.56 20.45
C PRO A 163 -8.97 -21.64 19.11
N ASP A 164 -10.10 -20.91 18.98
CA ASP A 164 -10.97 -20.98 17.80
C ASP A 164 -11.06 -19.68 17.00
N ARG A 165 -10.57 -18.57 17.55
CA ARG A 165 -10.76 -17.23 16.97
C ARG A 165 -9.58 -16.31 17.23
N PHE A 166 -9.28 -15.50 16.22
CA PHE A 166 -8.41 -14.34 16.31
C PHE A 166 -9.26 -13.11 16.00
N SER A 167 -9.53 -12.29 17.02
CA SER A 167 -10.40 -11.11 16.89
C SER A 167 -9.58 -9.84 17.05
N VAL A 168 -9.83 -8.86 16.20
CA VAL A 168 -9.16 -7.56 16.19
C VAL A 168 -10.19 -6.45 16.30
N ASP A 169 -10.15 -5.68 17.37
CA ASP A 169 -11.03 -4.54 17.61
C ASP A 169 -10.30 -3.22 17.38
N LEU A 170 -10.79 -2.44 16.42
CA LEU A 170 -10.26 -1.14 16.00
C LEU A 170 -11.26 0.02 16.22
N ARG A 171 -12.32 -0.17 16.98
CA ARG A 171 -13.39 0.83 17.11
C ARG A 171 -12.96 2.13 17.80
N ASP A 172 -12.07 2.07 18.78
CA ASP A 172 -11.57 3.26 19.52
C ASP A 172 -10.37 3.89 18.80
N ASN A 173 -10.60 4.39 17.59
CA ASN A 173 -9.56 5.01 16.76
C ASN A 173 -10.00 6.39 16.25
N PRO A 174 -9.05 7.25 15.83
CA PRO A 174 -9.36 8.58 15.34
C PRO A 174 -10.34 8.57 14.17
N ALA A 175 -11.11 9.64 14.06
CA ALA A 175 -11.96 9.89 12.91
C ALA A 175 -11.12 9.98 11.63
N GLN A 176 -11.71 9.57 10.49
CA GLN A 176 -11.10 9.74 9.18
C GLN A 176 -10.69 11.18 8.91
N ALA A 177 -9.51 11.40 8.36
CA ALA A 177 -9.00 12.74 8.06
C ALA A 177 -7.92 12.70 6.97
N GLY A 178 -7.92 13.72 6.09
CA GLY A 178 -6.94 13.81 5.01
C GLY A 178 -6.97 12.59 4.08
N SER A 179 -5.82 12.23 3.53
CA SER A 179 -5.64 11.12 2.58
C SER A 179 -5.20 9.80 3.21
N ASN A 180 -4.84 9.80 4.50
CA ASN A 180 -4.33 8.63 5.23
C ASN A 180 -5.47 7.91 5.93
N ASN A 181 -6.29 7.22 5.17
CA ASN A 181 -7.36 6.37 5.68
C ASN A 181 -7.35 5.03 4.95
N SER A 182 -7.85 3.98 5.58
CA SER A 182 -8.09 2.69 4.94
C SER A 182 -9.59 2.42 4.81
N SER A 183 -9.97 1.73 3.75
CA SER A 183 -11.29 1.13 3.65
C SER A 183 -11.43 0.00 4.67
N ARG A 184 -12.66 -0.43 4.97
CA ARG A 184 -12.86 -1.61 5.80
C ARG A 184 -12.18 -2.83 5.22
N GLU A 185 -12.29 -3.01 3.93
CA GLU A 185 -11.75 -4.16 3.19
C GLU A 185 -10.22 -4.14 3.17
N GLY A 186 -9.59 -2.96 2.97
CA GLY A 186 -8.14 -2.79 3.03
C GLY A 186 -7.60 -3.09 4.44
N THR A 187 -8.28 -2.58 5.47
CA THR A 187 -7.99 -2.89 6.87
C THR A 187 -8.07 -4.41 7.14
N GLU A 188 -9.08 -5.08 6.60
CA GLU A 188 -9.23 -6.53 6.73
C GLU A 188 -8.09 -7.29 6.05
N ILE A 189 -7.65 -6.86 4.86
CA ILE A 189 -6.51 -7.45 4.14
C ILE A 189 -5.21 -7.27 4.93
N ALA A 190 -4.96 -6.09 5.50
CA ALA A 190 -3.80 -5.86 6.35
C ALA A 190 -3.73 -6.84 7.53
N LEU A 191 -4.87 -7.06 8.17
CA LEU A 191 -4.99 -8.01 9.28
C LEU A 191 -4.93 -9.47 8.83
N GLN A 192 -5.41 -9.80 7.63
CA GLN A 192 -5.23 -11.13 7.04
C GLN A 192 -3.76 -11.46 6.84
N LEU A 193 -2.95 -10.52 6.37
CA LEU A 193 -1.51 -10.69 6.22
C LEU A 193 -0.82 -10.90 7.56
N ALA A 194 -1.13 -10.07 8.56
CA ALA A 194 -0.60 -10.23 9.91
C ALA A 194 -1.01 -11.57 10.52
N PHE A 195 -2.28 -11.95 10.43
CA PHE A 195 -2.81 -13.21 10.92
C PHE A 195 -2.14 -14.42 10.26
N LYS A 196 -1.95 -14.37 8.93
CA LYS A 196 -1.26 -15.42 8.17
C LYS A 196 0.19 -15.59 8.63
N SER A 197 0.88 -14.48 8.95
CA SER A 197 2.26 -14.50 9.44
C SER A 197 2.43 -15.25 10.75
N PHE A 198 1.42 -15.27 11.62
CA PHE A 198 1.43 -16.00 12.90
C PHE A 198 0.89 -17.42 12.82
N THR A 199 0.10 -17.75 11.79
CA THR A 199 -0.61 -19.04 11.76
C THR A 199 -0.03 -20.00 10.72
N ASP A 200 0.08 -19.60 9.47
CA ASP A 200 0.56 -20.48 8.38
C ASP A 200 1.27 -19.66 7.29
N PRO A 201 2.46 -19.09 7.59
CA PRO A 201 3.15 -18.19 6.66
C PRO A 201 3.59 -18.86 5.36
N GLU A 202 3.91 -20.16 5.41
CA GLU A 202 4.41 -20.92 4.24
C GLU A 202 3.30 -21.62 3.45
N GLY A 203 2.14 -21.76 4.03
CA GLY A 203 1.01 -22.42 3.37
C GLY A 203 0.34 -21.55 2.34
N PRO A 204 -0.42 -22.15 1.42
CA PRO A 204 -1.17 -21.40 0.43
C PRO A 204 -2.20 -20.49 1.09
N GLY A 205 -2.36 -19.27 0.55
CA GLY A 205 -3.41 -18.34 0.95
C GLY A 205 -4.71 -18.65 0.22
N ASN A 206 -5.79 -18.86 0.97
CA ASN A 206 -7.15 -18.92 0.42
C ASN A 206 -8.14 -18.37 1.44
N GLY A 207 -9.39 -18.12 1.04
CA GLY A 207 -10.41 -17.55 1.92
C GLY A 207 -10.74 -18.41 3.13
N GLY A 208 -10.52 -19.73 3.07
CA GLY A 208 -10.67 -20.63 4.21
C GLY A 208 -9.69 -20.33 5.34
N CYS A 209 -8.48 -19.89 5.02
CA CYS A 209 -7.47 -19.49 6.00
C CYS A 209 -7.96 -18.37 6.92
N PHE A 210 -8.86 -17.51 6.44
CA PHE A 210 -9.29 -16.32 7.17
C PHE A 210 -10.65 -16.47 7.88
N ARG A 211 -11.31 -17.63 7.81
CA ARG A 211 -12.58 -17.88 8.53
C ARG A 211 -12.47 -17.70 10.06
N PRO A 212 -11.34 -18.01 10.72
CA PRO A 212 -11.17 -17.75 12.14
C PRO A 212 -10.83 -16.31 12.52
N LEU A 213 -10.51 -15.45 11.54
CA LEU A 213 -10.22 -14.03 11.73
C LEU A 213 -11.53 -13.24 11.83
N GLU A 214 -11.63 -12.39 12.84
CA GLU A 214 -12.72 -11.44 13.01
C GLU A 214 -12.15 -10.02 13.12
N VAL A 215 -12.63 -9.12 12.27
CA VAL A 215 -12.20 -7.71 12.26
C VAL A 215 -13.40 -6.83 12.62
N ILE A 216 -13.25 -6.04 13.68
CA ILE A 216 -14.28 -5.15 14.20
C ILE A 216 -13.82 -3.71 14.01
N THR A 217 -14.52 -2.98 13.17
CA THR A 217 -14.22 -1.57 12.83
C THR A 217 -15.42 -0.69 13.13
N GLU A 218 -15.19 0.62 13.17
CA GLU A 218 -16.25 1.63 13.29
C GLU A 218 -16.24 2.53 12.06
N PRO A 219 -17.38 2.66 11.34
CA PRO A 219 -17.48 3.55 10.18
C PRO A 219 -17.14 5.00 10.52
N GLY A 220 -16.39 5.68 9.65
CA GLY A 220 -15.96 7.06 9.83
C GLY A 220 -14.65 7.20 10.60
N THR A 221 -13.97 6.09 10.91
CA THR A 221 -12.60 6.09 11.45
C THR A 221 -11.56 5.87 10.36
N ILE A 222 -10.29 6.10 10.69
CA ILE A 222 -9.15 5.89 9.78
C ILE A 222 -9.03 4.45 9.26
N PHE A 223 -9.57 3.45 9.97
CA PHE A 223 -9.60 2.03 9.59
C PHE A 223 -10.91 1.61 8.92
N HIS A 224 -11.85 2.52 8.75
CA HIS A 224 -13.12 2.27 8.07
C HIS A 224 -13.66 3.58 7.51
N VAL A 225 -12.95 4.12 6.54
CA VAL A 225 -13.34 5.38 5.90
C VAL A 225 -14.68 5.24 5.19
N VAL A 226 -15.47 6.29 5.28
CA VAL A 226 -16.77 6.43 4.59
C VAL A 226 -16.75 7.66 3.69
N GLU A 227 -17.61 7.64 2.69
CA GLU A 227 -17.74 8.76 1.75
C GLU A 227 -18.01 10.10 2.48
N PRO A 228 -17.32 11.20 2.12
CA PRO A 228 -16.44 11.38 0.96
C PRO A 228 -14.93 11.23 1.25
N GLY A 229 -14.52 10.61 2.36
CA GLY A 229 -13.13 10.55 2.80
C GLY A 229 -12.17 10.03 1.73
N ALA A 230 -10.97 10.60 1.66
CA ALA A 230 -9.93 10.25 0.72
C ALA A 230 -9.18 8.97 1.12
N LEU A 231 -8.59 8.28 0.15
CA LEU A 231 -7.92 6.98 0.30
C LEU A 231 -6.52 6.92 -0.34
N GLY A 232 -6.03 8.03 -0.91
CA GLY A 232 -4.83 8.05 -1.73
C GLY A 232 -3.59 7.42 -1.10
N TYR A 233 -3.46 7.54 0.22
CA TYR A 233 -2.35 6.99 1.01
C TYR A 233 -2.81 5.90 2.00
N TYR A 234 -3.77 5.08 1.61
CA TYR A 234 -4.27 3.96 2.41
C TYR A 234 -3.16 3.05 2.96
N SER A 235 -2.12 2.86 2.17
CA SER A 235 -0.99 2.00 2.50
C SER A 235 -0.24 2.42 3.75
N GLU A 236 -0.15 3.73 4.05
CA GLU A 236 0.48 4.22 5.29
C GLU A 236 -0.28 3.76 6.53
N VAL A 237 -1.60 3.65 6.44
CA VAL A 237 -2.46 3.15 7.53
C VAL A 237 -2.37 1.62 7.64
N GLU A 238 -2.42 0.93 6.51
CA GLU A 238 -2.44 -0.54 6.48
C GLU A 238 -1.11 -1.17 6.88
N ILE A 239 0.01 -0.64 6.38
CA ILE A 239 1.35 -1.08 6.78
C ILE A 239 1.58 -0.83 8.26
N ARG A 240 1.12 0.31 8.78
CA ARG A 240 1.18 0.62 10.20
C ARG A 240 0.35 -0.35 11.02
N LEU A 241 -0.87 -0.67 10.60
CA LEU A 241 -1.73 -1.64 11.27
C LEU A 241 -1.11 -3.05 11.30
N PHE A 242 -0.48 -3.47 10.20
CA PHE A 242 0.29 -4.71 10.16
C PHE A 242 1.40 -4.69 11.22
N ASP A 243 2.23 -3.66 11.26
CA ASP A 243 3.32 -3.52 12.24
C ASP A 243 2.80 -3.45 13.68
N MET A 244 1.73 -2.70 13.95
CA MET A 244 1.08 -2.65 15.26
C MET A 244 0.58 -4.03 15.73
N THR A 245 0.06 -4.85 14.80
CA THR A 245 -0.37 -6.22 15.11
C THR A 245 0.83 -7.08 15.52
N LEU A 246 1.95 -6.99 14.81
CA LEU A 246 3.19 -7.67 15.16
C LEU A 246 3.71 -7.20 16.53
N ARG A 247 3.70 -5.90 16.80
CA ARG A 247 4.18 -5.31 18.05
C ARG A 247 3.31 -5.71 19.26
N ALA A 248 2.00 -5.75 19.09
CA ALA A 248 1.08 -6.20 20.14
C ALA A 248 1.41 -7.63 20.64
N LEU A 249 1.94 -8.47 19.75
CA LEU A 249 2.26 -9.86 20.02
C LEU A 249 3.76 -10.12 20.30
N ALA A 250 4.65 -9.17 20.01
CA ALA A 250 6.11 -9.38 20.04
C ALA A 250 6.63 -9.91 21.37
N HIS A 251 6.14 -9.42 22.51
CA HIS A 251 6.55 -9.87 23.83
C HIS A 251 6.13 -11.29 24.18
N HIS A 252 5.15 -11.85 23.45
CA HIS A 252 4.57 -13.15 23.70
C HIS A 252 5.06 -14.24 22.75
N PHE A 253 5.69 -13.81 21.65
CA PHE A 253 6.16 -14.69 20.56
C PHE A 253 7.68 -14.55 20.36
N GLY A 254 8.45 -14.53 21.45
CA GLY A 254 9.89 -14.30 21.43
C GLY A 254 10.62 -14.97 20.25
N GLY A 255 11.43 -14.23 19.55
CA GLY A 255 12.25 -14.69 18.44
C GLY A 255 11.55 -14.88 17.09
N VAL A 256 10.24 -14.96 17.05
CA VAL A 256 9.47 -15.18 15.80
C VAL A 256 9.18 -13.86 15.11
N VAL A 257 8.95 -12.80 15.87
CA VAL A 257 8.57 -11.47 15.35
C VAL A 257 9.80 -10.59 15.20
N PRO A 258 9.99 -9.93 14.04
CA PRO A 258 11.07 -8.97 13.87
C PRO A 258 10.88 -7.76 14.78
N ALA A 259 11.96 -7.03 15.05
CA ALA A 259 11.93 -5.79 15.84
C ALA A 259 11.15 -4.64 15.10
N GLY A 260 10.52 -4.93 14.01
CA GLY A 260 9.70 -4.04 13.21
C GLY A 260 10.25 -3.81 11.80
N ASN A 261 9.58 -2.96 11.07
CA ASN A 261 10.03 -2.43 9.79
C ASN A 261 9.82 -0.91 9.80
N PHE A 262 10.14 -0.19 8.73
CA PHE A 262 9.95 1.26 8.67
C PHE A 262 8.48 1.69 8.47
N ALA A 263 7.57 0.75 8.30
CA ALA A 263 6.11 0.88 8.32
C ALA A 263 5.56 2.03 7.44
N SER A 264 6.11 2.17 6.25
CA SER A 264 5.72 3.18 5.25
C SER A 264 6.04 2.64 3.86
N ILE A 265 5.37 3.17 2.84
CA ILE A 265 5.76 2.97 1.44
C ILE A 265 7.02 3.77 1.08
N CYS A 266 7.30 4.85 1.79
CA CYS A 266 8.33 5.82 1.43
C CYS A 266 8.24 6.21 -0.05
N GLY A 267 7.02 6.44 -0.55
CA GLY A 267 6.74 6.64 -1.97
C GLY A 267 7.35 7.93 -2.51
N THR A 268 8.01 7.82 -3.64
CA THR A 268 8.41 8.97 -4.46
C THR A 268 7.47 9.04 -5.66
N VAL A 269 6.72 10.14 -5.78
CA VAL A 269 5.86 10.39 -6.95
C VAL A 269 6.36 11.63 -7.66
N MET A 270 6.72 11.48 -8.93
CA MET A 270 7.14 12.57 -9.78
C MET A 270 6.34 12.59 -11.07
N GLY A 271 5.84 13.77 -11.46
CA GLY A 271 5.10 13.93 -12.70
C GLY A 271 5.41 15.23 -13.41
N GLY A 272 5.33 15.23 -14.72
CA GLY A 272 5.62 16.41 -15.53
C GLY A 272 5.63 16.14 -17.02
N LYS A 273 6.29 17.03 -17.77
CA LYS A 273 6.56 16.84 -19.19
C LYS A 273 8.03 16.49 -19.40
N HIS A 274 8.27 15.38 -20.08
CA HIS A 274 9.61 14.98 -20.45
C HIS A 274 10.22 16.00 -21.39
N ARG A 275 11.39 16.54 -21.04
CA ARG A 275 12.05 17.64 -21.75
C ARG A 275 12.29 17.37 -23.24
N ASP A 276 12.71 16.15 -23.57
CA ASP A 276 13.13 15.80 -24.93
C ASP A 276 11.95 15.38 -25.82
N THR A 277 10.87 14.83 -25.23
CA THR A 277 9.72 14.29 -25.98
C THR A 277 8.47 15.16 -25.88
N GLY A 278 8.37 16.04 -24.89
CA GLY A 278 7.18 16.83 -24.58
C GLY A 278 6.00 16.01 -24.07
N ARG A 279 6.16 14.69 -23.89
CA ARG A 279 5.10 13.80 -23.39
C ARG A 279 4.98 13.90 -21.87
N HIS A 280 3.78 13.74 -21.38
CA HIS A 280 3.57 13.58 -19.94
C HIS A 280 4.22 12.29 -19.46
N TYR A 281 4.76 12.34 -18.25
CA TYR A 281 5.21 11.17 -17.50
C TYR A 281 4.78 11.27 -16.05
N THR A 282 4.63 10.13 -15.42
CA THR A 282 4.51 10.01 -13.98
C THR A 282 5.25 8.74 -13.56
N ILE A 283 6.07 8.85 -12.53
CA ILE A 283 6.67 7.72 -11.83
C ILE A 283 6.08 7.69 -10.43
N VAL A 284 5.70 6.51 -9.98
CA VAL A 284 5.35 6.18 -8.60
C VAL A 284 6.33 5.11 -8.17
N GLU A 285 7.24 5.47 -7.27
CA GLU A 285 8.35 4.61 -6.87
C GLU A 285 8.32 4.41 -5.35
N PRO A 286 7.91 3.24 -4.86
CA PRO A 286 8.11 2.89 -3.46
C PRO A 286 9.60 2.70 -3.18
N GLN A 287 10.08 3.17 -2.03
CA GLN A 287 11.48 3.06 -1.66
C GLN A 287 11.69 1.92 -0.65
N VAL A 288 12.86 1.31 -0.72
CA VAL A 288 13.25 0.24 0.21
C VAL A 288 13.88 0.82 1.47
N GLY A 289 13.77 0.09 2.58
CA GLY A 289 14.31 0.49 3.88
C GLY A 289 15.01 -0.64 4.61
N GLY A 290 15.35 -0.43 5.87
CA GLY A 290 15.89 -1.46 6.76
C GLY A 290 14.80 -2.10 7.60
N TRP A 291 14.87 -3.40 7.80
CA TRP A 291 14.02 -4.12 8.74
C TRP A 291 14.73 -4.32 10.08
N GLY A 292 13.95 -4.44 11.14
CA GLY A 292 14.44 -4.84 12.43
C GLY A 292 15.03 -6.25 12.42
N ALA A 293 15.88 -6.52 13.39
CA ALA A 293 16.50 -7.83 13.59
C ALA A 293 15.49 -8.86 14.14
N TRP A 294 15.83 -10.13 13.98
CA TRP A 294 15.16 -11.26 14.65
C TRP A 294 16.10 -11.89 15.68
N GLU A 295 15.58 -12.74 16.51
CA GLU A 295 16.42 -13.60 17.33
C GLU A 295 17.27 -14.52 16.41
N GLY A 296 18.59 -14.47 16.58
CA GLY A 296 19.54 -15.27 15.81
C GLY A 296 20.02 -14.64 14.49
N ARG A 297 19.51 -13.48 14.06
CA ARG A 297 19.96 -12.86 12.80
C ARG A 297 19.72 -11.36 12.74
N ASP A 298 20.61 -10.69 12.01
CA ASP A 298 20.47 -9.28 11.68
C ASP A 298 19.27 -9.03 10.74
N GLY A 299 18.70 -7.83 10.82
CA GLY A 299 17.67 -7.37 9.92
C GLY A 299 18.18 -7.16 8.49
N PRO A 300 17.41 -7.49 7.46
CA PRO A 300 17.81 -7.28 6.07
C PRO A 300 17.83 -5.79 5.73
N SER A 301 18.81 -5.40 4.91
CA SER A 301 18.96 -4.05 4.37
C SER A 301 18.28 -3.94 3.01
N GLY A 302 17.75 -2.75 2.69
CA GLY A 302 17.19 -2.47 1.37
C GLY A 302 16.00 -3.35 1.01
N GLN A 303 15.08 -3.56 1.95
CA GLN A 303 13.84 -4.30 1.74
C GLN A 303 12.64 -3.35 1.63
N PHE A 304 11.62 -3.77 0.89
CA PHE A 304 10.33 -3.10 0.94
C PHE A 304 9.65 -3.31 2.30
N SER A 305 8.67 -2.48 2.64
CA SER A 305 7.88 -2.66 3.86
C SER A 305 7.14 -4.01 3.85
N GLY A 306 6.65 -4.45 4.99
CA GLY A 306 5.99 -5.75 5.18
C GLY A 306 4.76 -6.00 4.29
N PHE A 307 4.31 -5.00 3.56
CA PHE A 307 3.13 -5.05 2.68
C PHE A 307 3.46 -5.21 1.19
N HIS A 308 4.73 -5.05 0.81
CA HIS A 308 5.15 -5.00 -0.59
C HIS A 308 5.94 -6.22 -1.02
N GLY A 309 5.49 -7.38 -0.83
CA GLY A 309 6.06 -8.65 -1.31
C GLY A 309 7.22 -8.56 -2.31
N GLU A 310 7.04 -9.05 -3.50
CA GLU A 310 8.05 -9.10 -4.58
C GLU A 310 8.08 -7.83 -5.45
N THR A 311 8.07 -6.65 -4.85
CA THR A 311 8.19 -5.37 -5.57
C THR A 311 9.65 -5.12 -5.96
N PHE A 312 9.85 -4.47 -7.10
CA PHE A 312 11.17 -4.08 -7.60
C PHE A 312 11.19 -2.58 -7.88
N ASN A 313 12.27 -1.90 -7.53
CA ASN A 313 12.49 -0.53 -7.94
C ASN A 313 12.73 -0.43 -9.44
N CYS A 314 12.34 0.70 -10.02
CA CYS A 314 12.64 1.00 -11.41
C CYS A 314 14.16 1.11 -11.59
N PRO A 315 14.80 0.36 -12.50
CA PRO A 315 16.23 0.52 -12.75
C PRO A 315 16.56 1.96 -13.16
N ALA A 316 17.71 2.48 -12.68
CA ALA A 316 18.12 3.87 -12.91
C ALA A 316 18.10 4.23 -14.41
N GLU A 317 18.58 3.33 -15.26
CA GLU A 317 18.64 3.52 -16.71
C GLU A 317 17.23 3.64 -17.33
N ILE A 318 16.27 2.91 -16.83
CA ILE A 318 14.87 2.98 -17.26
C ILE A 318 14.23 4.27 -16.74
N ALA A 319 14.52 4.64 -15.50
CA ALA A 319 14.04 5.90 -14.91
C ALA A 319 14.53 7.09 -15.72
N GLU A 320 15.83 7.14 -16.06
CA GLU A 320 16.43 8.19 -16.86
C GLU A 320 15.93 8.24 -18.31
N ALA A 321 15.66 7.07 -18.91
CA ALA A 321 15.22 6.98 -20.29
C ALA A 321 13.74 7.36 -20.48
N ARG A 322 12.90 7.12 -19.46
CA ARG A 322 11.43 7.28 -19.56
C ARG A 322 10.90 8.51 -18.86
N TYR A 323 11.57 8.96 -17.81
CA TYR A 323 11.08 10.03 -16.93
C TYR A 323 12.02 11.24 -16.99
N GLY A 324 11.55 12.39 -16.60
CA GLY A 324 12.29 13.65 -16.69
C GLY A 324 13.34 13.83 -15.59
N MET A 325 14.13 12.81 -15.27
CA MET A 325 15.11 12.84 -14.18
C MET A 325 16.42 12.14 -14.56
N PHE A 326 17.43 12.38 -13.74
CA PHE A 326 18.61 11.53 -13.59
C PHE A 326 18.61 10.88 -12.20
N VAL A 327 19.20 9.70 -12.09
CA VAL A 327 19.42 9.00 -10.84
C VAL A 327 20.91 9.07 -10.54
N ASP A 328 21.32 10.10 -9.81
CA ASP A 328 22.75 10.37 -9.57
C ASP A 328 23.34 9.36 -8.55
N GLN A 329 22.51 8.80 -7.65
CA GLN A 329 22.96 7.82 -6.67
C GLN A 329 21.81 6.91 -6.25
N VAL A 330 22.11 5.64 -6.06
CA VAL A 330 21.36 4.67 -5.26
C VAL A 330 22.36 3.89 -4.44
N ALA A 331 22.31 4.01 -3.13
CA ALA A 331 23.26 3.38 -2.23
C ALA A 331 22.59 2.95 -0.91
N LEU A 332 23.19 2.00 -0.21
CA LEU A 332 22.80 1.77 1.18
C LEU A 332 23.22 2.97 2.02
N ASN A 333 22.36 3.39 2.94
CA ASN A 333 22.64 4.49 3.86
C ASN A 333 23.98 4.27 4.58
N ALA A 334 24.76 5.31 4.71
CA ALA A 334 26.06 5.25 5.39
C ALA A 334 25.91 4.94 6.88
N GLU A 335 24.84 5.39 7.51
CA GLU A 335 24.58 5.13 8.92
C GLU A 335 24.32 3.65 9.17
N PRO A 336 24.79 3.10 10.32
CA PRO A 336 24.51 1.73 10.68
C PRO A 336 23.00 1.56 10.95
N GLY A 337 22.51 0.34 10.79
CA GLY A 337 21.20 -0.04 11.30
C GLY A 337 21.15 0.01 12.83
N GLY A 338 19.96 -0.16 13.40
CA GLY A 338 19.78 -0.13 14.86
C GLY A 338 20.73 -1.10 15.58
N GLU A 339 21.31 -0.65 16.69
CA GLU A 339 22.24 -1.43 17.50
C GLU A 339 21.50 -2.45 18.37
N GLY A 340 22.15 -3.59 18.63
CA GLY A 340 21.65 -4.64 19.50
C GLY A 340 22.53 -5.89 19.44
N GLN A 341 22.06 -6.97 20.06
CA GLN A 341 22.70 -8.29 19.93
C GLN A 341 22.71 -8.73 18.45
N TRP A 342 21.63 -8.47 17.75
CA TRP A 342 21.53 -8.51 16.29
C TRP A 342 21.18 -7.12 15.79
N ARG A 343 21.75 -6.73 14.67
CA ARG A 343 21.63 -5.37 14.14
C ARG A 343 20.40 -5.22 13.26
N GLY A 344 19.78 -4.05 13.28
CA GLY A 344 18.81 -3.65 12.27
C GLY A 344 19.43 -3.51 10.88
N GLY A 345 18.65 -3.70 9.86
CA GLY A 345 19.04 -3.46 8.46
C GLY A 345 19.17 -1.98 8.13
N LYS A 346 19.91 -1.68 7.06
CA LYS A 346 20.10 -0.33 6.55
C LYS A 346 19.00 0.05 5.56
N GLY A 347 18.59 1.31 5.59
CA GLY A 347 17.82 1.93 4.51
C GLY A 347 18.71 2.25 3.30
N ILE A 348 18.12 2.95 2.35
CA ILE A 348 18.81 3.44 1.15
C ILE A 348 18.89 4.96 1.15
N GLU A 349 19.83 5.45 0.34
CA GLU A 349 19.98 6.84 -0.05
C GLU A 349 19.81 6.93 -1.56
N VAL A 350 18.85 7.74 -2.02
CA VAL A 350 18.57 7.91 -3.44
C VAL A 350 18.65 9.39 -3.78
N HIS A 351 19.45 9.74 -4.80
CA HIS A 351 19.58 11.09 -5.30
C HIS A 351 18.98 11.20 -6.69
N TYR A 352 17.90 11.93 -6.80
CA TYR A 352 17.28 12.28 -8.08
C TYR A 352 17.63 13.70 -8.46
N ARG A 353 17.99 13.91 -9.73
CA ARG A 353 18.18 15.24 -10.31
C ARG A 353 17.18 15.45 -11.43
N VAL A 354 16.26 16.38 -11.22
CA VAL A 354 15.18 16.68 -12.14
C VAL A 354 15.71 17.35 -13.42
N ARG A 355 15.18 16.92 -14.58
CA ARG A 355 15.49 17.48 -15.90
C ARG A 355 14.33 18.35 -16.38
N GLY A 356 14.43 19.67 -16.19
CA GLY A 356 13.43 20.63 -16.64
C GLY A 356 12.36 20.95 -15.60
N ASP A 357 11.22 21.44 -16.07
CA ASP A 357 10.12 21.85 -15.19
C ASP A 357 9.22 20.68 -14.88
N ASN A 358 9.29 20.17 -13.65
CA ASN A 358 8.31 19.21 -13.13
C ASN A 358 7.12 19.95 -12.56
N ASN A 359 5.93 19.46 -12.85
CA ASN A 359 4.69 20.05 -12.35
C ASN A 359 4.30 19.51 -10.97
N PHE A 360 4.86 18.36 -10.58
CA PHE A 360 4.50 17.69 -9.33
C PHE A 360 5.66 16.83 -8.83
N LEU A 361 5.93 16.95 -7.54
CA LEU A 361 6.83 16.11 -6.78
C LEU A 361 6.18 15.86 -5.42
N SER A 362 5.95 14.60 -5.08
CA SER A 362 5.60 14.15 -3.75
C SER A 362 6.62 13.14 -3.29
N LEU A 363 7.19 13.37 -2.14
CA LEU A 363 8.16 12.49 -1.50
C LEU A 363 7.60 12.17 -0.11
N GLY A 364 8.08 11.11 0.52
CA GLY A 364 7.73 10.81 1.92
C GLY A 364 8.06 12.02 2.82
N TYR A 365 7.09 12.83 3.11
CA TYR A 365 7.22 14.24 3.49
C TYR A 365 8.03 14.52 4.76
N ALA A 366 7.88 13.69 5.79
CA ALA A 366 8.49 13.98 7.11
C ALA A 366 10.02 13.99 7.07
N ALA A 367 10.62 13.07 6.33
CA ALA A 367 12.08 12.95 6.25
C ALA A 367 12.73 14.15 5.57
N ILE A 368 12.12 14.69 4.50
CA ILE A 368 12.73 15.75 3.68
C ILE A 368 12.76 17.08 4.41
N TYR A 369 11.68 17.47 5.06
CA TYR A 369 11.66 18.73 5.81
C TYR A 369 12.57 18.67 7.05
N SER A 370 12.65 17.51 7.70
CA SER A 370 13.57 17.29 8.81
C SER A 370 15.03 17.37 8.37
N GLU A 371 15.39 16.75 7.25
CA GLU A 371 16.74 16.82 6.69
C GLU A 371 17.09 18.21 6.18
N ALA A 372 16.16 18.87 5.49
CA ALA A 372 16.37 20.24 5.02
C ALA A 372 16.54 21.22 6.19
N LEU A 373 15.79 21.08 7.29
CA LEU A 373 15.97 21.86 8.51
C LEU A 373 17.30 21.56 9.20
N ALA A 374 17.67 20.28 9.33
CA ALA A 374 18.94 19.88 9.92
C ALA A 374 20.13 20.41 9.10
N LEU A 375 20.06 20.33 7.76
CA LEU A 375 21.07 20.91 6.88
C LEU A 375 21.12 22.43 7.01
N SER A 376 19.98 23.11 7.04
CA SER A 376 19.89 24.57 7.23
C SER A 376 20.54 25.00 8.53
N ALA A 377 20.24 24.30 9.62
CA ALA A 377 20.85 24.56 10.93
C ALA A 377 22.38 24.33 10.89
N LYS A 378 22.85 23.26 10.21
CA LYS A 378 24.27 22.95 10.06
C LYS A 378 25.05 24.01 9.29
N VAL A 379 24.43 24.71 8.35
CA VAL A 379 25.02 25.82 7.59
C VAL A 379 24.69 27.19 8.18
N GLY A 380 24.11 27.26 9.36
CA GLY A 380 23.83 28.51 10.08
C GLY A 380 22.56 29.25 9.64
N ILE A 381 21.64 28.60 8.96
CA ILE A 381 20.34 29.16 8.61
C ILE A 381 19.34 28.78 9.71
N SER A 382 18.73 29.78 10.33
CA SER A 382 17.74 29.52 11.40
C SER A 382 16.42 28.96 10.84
N LYS A 383 15.66 28.29 11.71
CA LYS A 383 14.33 27.73 11.35
C LYS A 383 13.36 28.82 10.85
N GLU A 384 13.46 30.06 11.37
CA GLU A 384 12.66 31.20 10.95
C GLU A 384 13.00 31.65 9.52
N VAL A 385 14.28 31.71 9.18
CA VAL A 385 14.74 32.05 7.83
C VAL A 385 14.34 30.95 6.84
N PHE A 386 14.53 29.67 7.23
CA PHE A 386 14.08 28.55 6.43
C PHE A 386 12.57 28.62 6.17
N HIS A 387 11.76 28.82 7.23
CA HIS A 387 10.32 28.97 7.12
C HIS A 387 9.92 30.15 6.24
N SER A 388 10.58 31.31 6.38
CA SER A 388 10.30 32.48 5.55
C SER A 388 10.52 32.23 4.05
N VAL A 389 11.55 31.46 3.69
CA VAL A 389 11.86 31.15 2.28
C VAL A 389 10.83 30.14 1.72
N ILE A 390 10.58 29.05 2.43
CA ILE A 390 9.69 27.98 1.93
C ILE A 390 8.23 28.44 1.92
N SER A 391 7.77 29.19 2.94
CA SER A 391 6.38 29.66 3.02
C SER A 391 5.98 30.64 1.91
N GLN A 392 6.94 31.29 1.30
CA GLN A 392 6.70 32.19 0.16
C GLN A 392 6.93 31.49 -1.21
N GLY A 393 7.45 30.28 -1.20
CA GLY A 393 7.77 29.51 -2.39
C GLY A 393 6.67 28.55 -2.82
N ARG A 394 6.86 27.96 -4.01
CA ARG A 394 5.96 26.90 -4.55
C ARG A 394 6.04 25.56 -3.81
N MET A 395 6.96 25.44 -2.85
CA MET A 395 7.08 24.24 -2.00
C MET A 395 6.21 24.31 -0.74
N ARG A 396 5.49 25.40 -0.52
CA ARG A 396 4.54 25.50 0.57
C ARG A 396 3.36 24.55 0.32
N SER A 397 3.06 23.71 1.29
CA SER A 397 1.92 22.79 1.29
C SER A 397 1.19 22.86 2.63
N GLY A 398 -0.02 22.35 2.71
CA GLY A 398 -0.75 22.26 3.98
C GLY A 398 0.00 21.42 5.01
N PHE A 399 0.68 20.36 4.57
CA PHE A 399 1.57 19.58 5.43
C PHE A 399 2.77 20.40 5.92
N TYR A 400 3.43 21.15 5.03
CA TYR A 400 4.53 22.03 5.41
C TYR A 400 4.09 23.04 6.48
N ASP A 401 2.93 23.66 6.31
CA ASP A 401 2.41 24.64 7.29
C ASP A 401 2.16 23.98 8.65
N THR A 402 1.62 22.77 8.69
CA THR A 402 1.41 21.99 9.92
C THR A 402 2.76 21.61 10.56
N PHE A 403 3.69 21.06 9.78
CA PHE A 403 5.02 20.67 10.23
C PHE A 403 5.78 21.87 10.80
N MET A 404 5.81 23.00 10.07
CA MET A 404 6.51 24.20 10.53
C MET A 404 5.85 24.86 11.73
N THR A 405 4.53 24.81 11.85
CA THR A 405 3.84 25.26 13.07
C THR A 405 4.35 24.50 14.30
N TRP A 406 4.45 23.19 14.18
CA TRP A 406 4.98 22.33 15.25
C TRP A 406 6.48 22.60 15.53
N VAL A 407 7.32 22.75 14.48
CA VAL A 407 8.75 23.09 14.62
C VAL A 407 8.95 24.45 15.29
N MET A 408 8.15 25.45 14.92
CA MET A 408 8.26 26.81 15.47
C MET A 408 7.80 26.91 16.93
N GLN A 409 6.96 26.00 17.38
CA GLN A 409 6.48 25.93 18.78
C GLN A 409 7.48 25.24 19.72
N ARG A 410 8.48 24.54 19.20
CA ARG A 410 9.54 23.89 19.99
C ARG A 410 10.78 24.77 20.05
N ASP A 411 11.19 25.14 21.25
CA ASP A 411 12.38 25.96 21.53
C ASP A 411 13.69 25.12 21.56
N GLU A 412 13.68 23.87 21.06
CA GLU A 412 14.86 22.99 21.03
C GLU A 412 15.11 22.43 19.62
#